data_0337f57299ae73dc3f4bfcd9e34c0174
#
_entry.id   0337f57299ae73dc3f4bfcd9e34c0174
#
_cell.length_a   1.000
_cell.length_b   1.000
_cell.length_c   1.000
_cell.angle_alpha   90.00
_cell.angle_beta   90.00
_cell.angle_gamma   90.00
#
_symmetry.space_group_name_H-M   'P 1'
#
loop_
_entity.id
_entity.type
_entity.pdbx_description
1 polymer ?
#
loop_
_entity_poly.entity_id
_entity_poly.type
_entity_poly.pdbx_seq_one_letter_code
_entity_poly.pdbx_strand_id
1 'polypeptide(L)'
;MSALTATIAGIGFWTDGLPDWDAATAFARDGVRPDTAPARPAPQLLAPNERRRAPGSVAVALEVALAACRAADRDPATLPSVFASTHGDLAITDYMCETLATDPTAVSPTKFHNSVHNAAAGYWTIGAGCTEAATAISAFDGTFAQGLL
;
A
#
# COMPACT_ATOMS: atom_id res chain seq x y z
N MET A 1 26.30 11.71 19.34
CA MET A 1 25.27 11.31 18.37
C MET A 1 23.91 11.70 18.95
N SER A 2 23.15 12.52 18.26
CA SER A 2 21.77 12.84 18.67
C SER A 2 20.87 11.64 18.36
N ALA A 3 20.07 11.20 19.32
CA ALA A 3 19.06 10.17 19.10
C ALA A 3 17.90 10.78 18.29
N LEU A 4 17.46 10.07 17.24
CA LEU A 4 16.21 10.38 16.57
C LEU A 4 15.07 9.80 17.42
N THR A 5 14.08 10.63 17.72
CA THR A 5 12.89 10.23 18.47
C THR A 5 11.67 10.49 17.59
N ALA A 6 10.81 9.48 17.44
CA ALA A 6 9.56 9.59 16.70
C ALA A 6 8.42 8.99 17.53
N THR A 7 7.22 9.52 17.35
CA THR A 7 5.99 9.00 17.95
C THR A 7 5.09 8.45 16.86
N ILE A 8 4.58 7.23 17.03
CA ILE A 8 3.57 6.64 16.17
C ILE A 8 2.21 7.21 16.57
N ALA A 9 1.60 8.02 15.72
CA ALA A 9 0.33 8.67 15.98
C ALA A 9 -0.89 7.80 15.55
N GLY A 10 -0.72 6.93 14.56
CA GLY A 10 -1.79 6.04 14.08
C GLY A 10 -1.21 4.85 13.35
N ILE A 11 -1.93 3.74 13.37
CA ILE A 11 -1.55 2.50 12.69
C ILE A 11 -2.70 2.06 11.80
N GLY A 12 -2.40 1.76 10.54
CA GLY A 12 -3.27 1.03 9.63
C GLY A 12 -2.71 -0.36 9.36
N PHE A 13 -3.58 -1.33 9.24
CA PHE A 13 -3.20 -2.72 8.98
C PHE A 13 -4.20 -3.38 8.04
N TRP A 14 -3.72 -4.26 7.19
CA TRP A 14 -4.55 -5.15 6.40
C TRP A 14 -3.75 -6.37 5.96
N THR A 15 -4.33 -7.53 6.10
CA THR A 15 -3.90 -8.77 5.44
C THR A 15 -5.11 -9.68 5.25
N ASP A 16 -4.95 -10.75 4.47
CA ASP A 16 -6.03 -11.73 4.27
C ASP A 16 -6.51 -12.32 5.59
N GLY A 17 -7.81 -12.24 5.83
CA GLY A 17 -8.44 -12.69 7.07
C GLY A 17 -8.29 -11.76 8.29
N LEU A 18 -7.49 -10.68 8.20
CA LEU A 18 -7.32 -9.67 9.26
C LEU A 18 -7.40 -8.27 8.63
N PRO A 19 -8.61 -7.69 8.54
CA PRO A 19 -8.86 -6.50 7.71
C PRO A 19 -8.43 -5.17 8.33
N ASP A 20 -8.06 -5.15 9.61
CA ASP A 20 -7.71 -3.93 10.34
C ASP A 20 -6.76 -4.20 11.52
N TRP A 21 -6.35 -3.15 12.21
CA TRP A 21 -5.44 -3.22 13.34
C TRP A 21 -6.06 -3.90 14.56
N ASP A 22 -7.36 -3.76 14.78
CA ASP A 22 -8.05 -4.37 15.92
C ASP A 22 -8.13 -5.89 15.74
N ALA A 23 -8.46 -6.37 14.54
CA ALA A 23 -8.42 -7.79 14.20
C ALA A 23 -7.01 -8.37 14.31
N ALA A 24 -5.99 -7.63 13.86
CA ALA A 24 -4.59 -8.05 13.97
C ALA A 24 -4.13 -8.18 15.43
N THR A 25 -4.49 -7.22 16.28
CA THR A 25 -4.12 -7.24 17.70
C THR A 25 -4.88 -8.31 18.48
N ALA A 26 -6.15 -8.54 18.18
CA ALA A 26 -6.93 -9.64 18.77
C ALA A 26 -6.35 -11.01 18.38
N PHE A 27 -5.98 -11.16 17.10
CA PHE A 27 -5.33 -12.38 16.64
C PHE A 27 -3.95 -12.61 17.29
N ALA A 28 -3.14 -11.56 17.39
CA ALA A 28 -1.81 -11.66 18.01
C ALA A 28 -1.88 -12.00 19.50
N ARG A 29 -2.89 -11.51 20.22
CA ARG A 29 -3.06 -11.72 21.65
C ARG A 29 -3.75 -13.04 22.00
N ASP A 30 -4.83 -13.35 21.32
CA ASP A 30 -5.77 -14.40 21.71
C ASP A 30 -5.98 -15.48 20.63
N GLY A 31 -5.36 -15.34 19.44
CA GLY A 31 -5.56 -16.22 18.28
C GLY A 31 -6.94 -16.08 17.62
N VAL A 32 -7.70 -15.04 17.99
CA VAL A 32 -9.08 -14.83 17.49
C VAL A 32 -9.05 -14.15 16.13
N ARG A 33 -9.76 -14.73 15.17
CA ARG A 33 -10.01 -14.13 13.85
C ARG A 33 -11.46 -13.66 13.75
N PRO A 34 -11.75 -12.62 12.96
CA PRO A 34 -13.14 -12.26 12.68
C PRO A 34 -13.84 -13.38 11.88
N ASP A 35 -15.12 -13.59 12.13
CA ASP A 35 -15.94 -14.60 11.44
C ASP A 35 -16.03 -14.33 9.93
N THR A 36 -15.96 -13.07 9.55
CA THR A 36 -15.97 -12.62 8.15
C THR A 36 -14.93 -11.52 7.94
N ALA A 37 -14.22 -11.60 6.84
CA ALA A 37 -13.28 -10.55 6.42
C ALA A 37 -13.42 -10.34 4.90
N PRO A 38 -13.28 -9.10 4.42
CA PRO A 38 -13.26 -8.83 2.99
C PRO A 38 -12.04 -9.49 2.35
N ALA A 39 -12.25 -10.19 1.23
CA ALA A 39 -11.17 -10.85 0.49
C ALA A 39 -10.18 -9.87 -0.17
N ARG A 40 -10.54 -8.58 -0.22
CA ARG A 40 -9.74 -7.53 -0.83
C ARG A 40 -10.04 -6.19 -0.18
N PRO A 41 -9.03 -5.33 0.05
CA PRO A 41 -9.27 -3.96 0.50
C PRO A 41 -9.98 -3.14 -0.57
N ALA A 42 -10.77 -2.16 -0.14
CA ALA A 42 -11.57 -1.31 -1.02
C ALA A 42 -11.32 0.17 -0.69
N PRO A 43 -10.12 0.71 -0.98
CA PRO A 43 -9.72 2.05 -0.56
C PRO A 43 -10.69 3.11 -1.06
N GLN A 44 -11.34 3.79 -0.11
CA GLN A 44 -12.36 4.79 -0.40
C GLN A 44 -11.78 6.07 -1.03
N LEU A 45 -10.47 6.20 -1.01
CA LEU A 45 -9.73 7.27 -1.66
C LEU A 45 -9.90 7.26 -3.19
N LEU A 46 -10.13 6.09 -3.77
CA LEU A 46 -10.25 5.91 -5.21
C LEU A 46 -11.70 5.92 -5.69
N ALA A 47 -11.95 6.54 -6.83
CA ALA A 47 -13.21 6.39 -7.54
C ALA A 47 -13.51 4.91 -7.85
N PRO A 48 -14.79 4.48 -7.95
CA PRO A 48 -15.15 3.07 -8.09
C PRO A 48 -14.47 2.35 -9.26
N ASN A 49 -14.28 3.02 -10.39
CA ASN A 49 -13.63 2.44 -11.56
C ASN A 49 -12.13 2.25 -11.36
N GLU A 50 -11.45 3.20 -10.73
CA GLU A 50 -10.03 3.13 -10.41
C GLU A 50 -9.77 2.08 -9.34
N ARG A 51 -10.63 2.03 -8.30
CA ARG A 51 -10.57 1.02 -7.24
C ARG A 51 -10.61 -0.41 -7.78
N ARG A 52 -11.43 -0.67 -8.81
CA ARG A 52 -11.49 -1.99 -9.46
C ARG A 52 -10.23 -2.32 -10.27
N ARG A 53 -9.54 -1.31 -10.79
CA ARG A 53 -8.34 -1.46 -11.64
C ARG A 53 -7.04 -1.41 -10.86
N ALA A 54 -7.06 -0.88 -9.63
CA ALA A 54 -5.87 -0.78 -8.81
C ALA A 54 -5.28 -2.18 -8.53
N PRO A 55 -3.97 -2.36 -8.64
CA PRO A 55 -3.30 -3.60 -8.23
C PRO A 55 -3.57 -3.96 -6.77
N GLY A 56 -3.42 -5.23 -6.42
CA GLY A 56 -3.63 -5.69 -5.06
C GLY A 56 -2.73 -4.98 -4.05
N SER A 57 -1.46 -4.86 -4.36
CA SER A 57 -0.47 -4.15 -3.53
C SER A 57 -0.82 -2.67 -3.32
N VAL A 58 -1.26 -1.99 -4.38
CA VAL A 58 -1.71 -0.59 -4.31
C VAL A 58 -2.97 -0.48 -3.44
N ALA A 59 -3.96 -1.36 -3.63
CA ALA A 59 -5.18 -1.34 -2.84
C ALA A 59 -4.90 -1.50 -1.34
N VAL A 60 -4.01 -2.43 -0.96
CA VAL A 60 -3.55 -2.61 0.43
C VAL A 60 -2.86 -1.34 0.93
N ALA A 61 -1.88 -0.81 0.19
CA ALA A 61 -1.12 0.36 0.60
C ALA A 61 -2.01 1.57 0.87
N LEU A 62 -3.00 1.83 -0.01
CA LEU A 62 -3.94 2.95 0.16
C LEU A 62 -4.90 2.74 1.34
N GLU A 63 -5.39 1.52 1.53
CA GLU A 63 -6.28 1.20 2.66
C GLU A 63 -5.58 1.43 3.99
N VAL A 64 -4.38 0.87 4.17
CA VAL A 64 -3.63 1.01 5.43
C VAL A 64 -3.16 2.43 5.68
N ALA A 65 -2.72 3.15 4.64
CA ALA A 65 -2.32 4.54 4.78
C ALA A 65 -3.51 5.43 5.20
N LEU A 66 -4.68 5.26 4.59
CA LEU A 66 -5.87 5.99 4.96
C LEU A 66 -6.36 5.64 6.37
N ALA A 67 -6.30 4.37 6.76
CA ALA A 67 -6.62 3.91 8.11
C ALA A 67 -5.68 4.53 9.15
N ALA A 68 -4.38 4.58 8.86
CA ALA A 68 -3.39 5.23 9.75
C ALA A 68 -3.66 6.74 9.91
N CYS A 69 -3.97 7.45 8.82
CA CYS A 69 -4.33 8.86 8.87
C CYS A 69 -5.58 9.11 9.74
N ARG A 70 -6.62 8.27 9.57
CA ARG A 70 -7.85 8.35 10.38
C ARG A 70 -7.57 8.07 11.86
N ALA A 71 -6.79 7.05 12.17
CA ALA A 71 -6.41 6.71 13.54
C ALA A 71 -5.58 7.82 14.21
N ALA A 72 -4.82 8.58 13.42
CA ALA A 72 -4.02 9.72 13.88
C ALA A 72 -4.81 11.05 13.91
N ASP A 73 -6.06 11.07 13.45
CA ASP A 73 -6.84 12.31 13.24
C ASP A 73 -6.07 13.33 12.37
N ARG A 74 -5.53 12.85 11.23
CA ARG A 74 -4.76 13.66 10.29
C ARG A 74 -5.38 13.67 8.90
N ASP A 75 -5.34 14.82 8.25
CA ASP A 75 -5.76 14.97 6.86
C ASP A 75 -4.68 14.40 5.91
N PRO A 76 -4.97 13.34 5.14
CA PRO A 76 -4.02 12.74 4.22
C PRO A 76 -3.51 13.71 3.14
N ALA A 77 -4.26 14.77 2.81
CA ALA A 77 -3.86 15.76 1.81
C ALA A 77 -2.67 16.62 2.25
N THR A 78 -2.36 16.66 3.55
CA THR A 78 -1.36 17.57 4.14
C THR A 78 -0.10 16.85 4.62
N LEU A 79 0.02 15.56 4.39
CA LEU A 79 1.12 14.76 4.92
C LEU A 79 2.09 14.33 3.80
N PRO A 80 3.40 14.56 3.97
CA PRO A 80 4.37 13.86 3.15
C PRO A 80 4.28 12.35 3.37
N SER A 81 4.62 11.55 2.36
CA SER A 81 4.44 10.10 2.42
C SER A 81 5.65 9.32 1.92
N VAL A 82 5.88 8.17 2.56
CA VAL A 82 6.88 7.19 2.11
C VAL A 82 6.19 5.85 1.93
N PHE A 83 6.23 5.32 0.71
CA PHE A 83 5.74 3.97 0.38
C PHE A 83 6.93 3.03 0.23
N ALA A 84 7.04 2.09 1.16
CA ALA A 84 8.14 1.12 1.20
C ALA A 84 7.64 -0.25 0.71
N SER A 85 8.23 -0.76 -0.37
CA SER A 85 7.93 -2.08 -0.91
C SER A 85 9.18 -2.72 -1.50
N THR A 86 9.48 -3.96 -1.10
CA THR A 86 10.66 -4.67 -1.62
C THR A 86 10.52 -4.98 -3.11
N HIS A 87 9.34 -5.39 -3.56
CA HIS A 87 9.12 -5.93 -4.91
C HIS A 87 8.06 -5.18 -5.73
N GLY A 88 7.36 -4.22 -5.16
CA GLY A 88 6.19 -3.62 -5.81
C GLY A 88 5.04 -4.65 -5.92
N ASP A 89 4.45 -4.79 -7.11
CA ASP A 89 3.40 -5.79 -7.37
C ASP A 89 3.97 -7.00 -8.11
N LEU A 90 4.21 -8.10 -7.38
CA LEU A 90 4.78 -9.34 -7.92
C LEU A 90 3.90 -9.98 -8.99
N ALA A 91 2.56 -9.88 -8.87
CA ALA A 91 1.66 -10.46 -9.87
C ALA A 91 1.75 -9.72 -11.22
N ILE A 92 1.99 -8.41 -11.18
CA ILE A 92 2.26 -7.64 -12.39
C ILE A 92 3.63 -7.96 -12.96
N THR A 93 4.64 -8.10 -12.10
CA THR A 93 6.00 -8.46 -12.54
C THR A 93 6.00 -9.82 -13.23
N ASP A 94 5.36 -10.82 -12.64
CA ASP A 94 5.21 -12.16 -13.21
C ASP A 94 4.51 -12.11 -14.58
N TYR A 95 3.35 -11.45 -14.66
CA TYR A 95 2.65 -11.23 -15.91
C TYR A 95 3.53 -10.56 -16.98
N MET A 96 4.31 -9.56 -16.62
CA MET A 96 5.17 -8.85 -17.57
C MET A 96 6.27 -9.77 -18.09
N CYS A 97 6.91 -10.56 -17.21
CA CYS A 97 7.94 -11.52 -17.59
C CYS A 97 7.38 -12.61 -18.53
N GLU A 98 6.22 -13.18 -18.19
CA GLU A 98 5.56 -14.19 -19.01
C GLU A 98 5.16 -13.64 -20.41
N THR A 99 4.54 -12.46 -20.43
CA THR A 99 4.11 -11.83 -21.68
C THR A 99 5.30 -11.48 -22.57
N LEU A 100 6.35 -10.92 -22.02
CA LEU A 100 7.56 -10.57 -22.78
C LEU A 100 8.27 -11.82 -23.34
N ALA A 101 8.20 -12.93 -22.64
CA ALA A 101 8.78 -14.20 -23.10
C ALA A 101 7.96 -14.88 -24.21
N THR A 102 6.65 -14.67 -24.24
CA THR A 102 5.74 -15.38 -25.18
C THR A 102 5.29 -14.52 -26.35
N ASP A 103 4.78 -13.32 -26.09
CA ASP A 103 4.35 -12.34 -27.08
C ASP A 103 4.56 -10.91 -26.57
N PRO A 104 5.72 -10.29 -26.86
CA PRO A 104 6.04 -8.94 -26.39
C PRO A 104 5.04 -7.86 -26.85
N THR A 105 4.30 -8.13 -27.92
CA THR A 105 3.33 -7.16 -28.46
C THR A 105 1.99 -7.17 -27.71
N ALA A 106 1.76 -8.18 -26.89
CA ALA A 106 0.54 -8.35 -26.09
C ALA A 106 0.63 -7.69 -24.70
N VAL A 107 1.70 -6.96 -24.39
CA VAL A 107 1.86 -6.27 -23.08
C VAL A 107 0.71 -5.28 -22.85
N SER A 108 -0.01 -5.46 -21.75
CA SER A 108 -1.12 -4.57 -21.37
C SER A 108 -0.59 -3.20 -20.93
N PRO A 109 -1.02 -2.09 -21.54
CA PRO A 109 -0.63 -0.74 -21.12
C PRO A 109 -1.01 -0.45 -19.66
N THR A 110 -2.16 -0.94 -19.20
CA THR A 110 -2.62 -0.74 -17.82
C THR A 110 -1.73 -1.49 -16.82
N LYS A 111 -1.33 -2.72 -17.12
CA LYS A 111 -0.41 -3.47 -16.26
C LYS A 111 0.99 -2.85 -16.28
N PHE A 112 1.47 -2.43 -17.45
CA PHE A 112 2.74 -1.70 -17.55
C PHE A 112 2.74 -0.43 -16.70
N HIS A 113 1.68 0.38 -16.79
CA HIS A 113 1.52 1.59 -15.96
C HIS A 113 1.62 1.30 -14.45
N ASN A 114 1.14 0.14 -14.01
CA ASN A 114 1.14 -0.26 -12.61
C ASN A 114 2.37 -1.09 -12.17
N SER A 115 3.33 -1.35 -13.07
CA SER A 115 4.51 -2.16 -12.77
C SER A 115 5.62 -1.41 -12.00
N VAL A 116 5.47 -0.10 -11.84
CA VAL A 116 6.48 0.75 -11.20
C VAL A 116 6.34 0.76 -9.68
N HIS A 117 7.48 0.84 -8.97
CA HIS A 117 7.51 0.85 -7.50
C HIS A 117 6.73 2.03 -6.88
N ASN A 118 6.67 3.16 -7.56
CA ASN A 118 5.94 4.34 -7.09
C ASN A 118 4.44 4.34 -7.43
N ALA A 119 3.88 3.25 -7.91
CA ALA A 119 2.45 3.18 -8.24
C ALA A 119 1.57 3.55 -7.04
N ALA A 120 1.83 2.99 -5.84
CA ALA A 120 1.09 3.32 -4.64
C ALA A 120 1.19 4.81 -4.26
N ALA A 121 2.38 5.41 -4.34
CA ALA A 121 2.58 6.83 -4.09
C ALA A 121 1.80 7.71 -5.07
N GLY A 122 1.81 7.37 -6.37
CA GLY A 122 1.05 8.08 -7.40
C GLY A 122 -0.48 8.01 -7.18
N TYR A 123 -1.00 6.83 -6.89
CA TYR A 123 -2.42 6.67 -6.55
C TYR A 123 -2.79 7.41 -5.27
N TRP A 124 -1.92 7.42 -4.27
CA TRP A 124 -2.13 8.13 -3.00
C TRP A 124 -2.22 9.63 -3.22
N THR A 125 -1.24 10.24 -3.86
CA THR A 125 -1.20 11.69 -4.06
C THR A 125 -2.40 12.19 -4.86
N ILE A 126 -2.79 11.45 -5.91
CA ILE A 126 -3.98 11.79 -6.71
C ILE A 126 -5.25 11.59 -5.90
N GLY A 127 -5.40 10.44 -5.25
CA GLY A 127 -6.62 10.09 -4.50
C GLY A 127 -6.86 10.95 -3.27
N ALA A 128 -5.79 11.33 -2.56
CA ALA A 128 -5.86 12.24 -1.40
C ALA A 128 -5.89 13.72 -1.79
N GLY A 129 -5.63 14.06 -3.06
CA GLY A 129 -5.38 15.46 -3.46
C GLY A 129 -4.14 16.05 -2.80
N CYS A 130 -3.16 15.21 -2.47
CA CYS A 130 -1.96 15.60 -1.74
C CYS A 130 -0.89 16.12 -2.71
N THR A 131 -0.33 17.30 -2.41
CA THR A 131 0.78 17.90 -3.16
C THR A 131 2.09 17.91 -2.38
N GLU A 132 2.10 17.31 -1.19
CA GLU A 132 3.29 17.15 -0.37
C GLU A 132 4.25 16.12 -0.97
N ALA A 133 5.49 16.10 -0.47
CA ALA A 133 6.52 15.18 -0.94
C ALA A 133 6.07 13.72 -0.78
N ALA A 134 6.19 12.93 -1.84
CA ALA A 134 5.90 11.50 -1.85
C ALA A 134 7.11 10.72 -2.37
N THR A 135 7.52 9.70 -1.62
CA THR A 135 8.68 8.88 -1.95
C THR A 135 8.30 7.40 -1.99
N ALA A 136 8.85 6.68 -2.95
CA ALA A 136 8.78 5.22 -2.99
C ALA A 136 10.19 4.65 -2.83
N ILE A 137 10.36 3.69 -1.91
CA ILE A 137 11.67 3.11 -1.63
C ILE A 137 11.63 1.59 -1.64
N SER A 138 12.77 1.00 -2.00
CA SER A 138 13.05 -0.43 -1.94
C SER A 138 14.50 -0.63 -1.50
N ALA A 139 14.73 -1.51 -0.52
CA ALA A 139 16.04 -1.83 0.04
C ALA A 139 16.13 -3.31 0.48
N PHE A 140 15.58 -4.22 -0.32
CA PHE A 140 15.51 -5.65 -0.01
C PHE A 140 15.00 -5.91 1.42
N ASP A 141 15.71 -6.68 2.22
CA ASP A 141 15.34 -7.01 3.61
C ASP A 141 15.28 -5.78 4.52
N GLY A 142 15.99 -4.71 4.17
CA GLY A 142 16.00 -3.44 4.90
C GLY A 142 14.87 -2.47 4.54
N THR A 143 13.98 -2.82 3.61
CA THR A 143 12.96 -1.90 3.07
C THR A 143 12.10 -1.24 4.16
N PHE A 144 11.61 -2.01 5.11
CA PHE A 144 10.80 -1.48 6.21
C PHE A 144 11.59 -0.51 7.09
N ALA A 145 12.82 -0.88 7.47
CA ALA A 145 13.67 -0.03 8.31
C ALA A 145 14.02 1.29 7.61
N GLN A 146 14.33 1.23 6.31
CA GLN A 146 14.61 2.42 5.51
C GLN A 146 13.38 3.31 5.31
N GLY A 147 12.19 2.73 5.31
CA GLY A 147 10.94 3.48 5.25
C GLY A 147 10.61 4.26 6.52
N LEU A 148 11.21 3.88 7.66
CA LEU A 148 11.04 4.55 8.95
C LEU A 148 12.10 5.63 9.21
N LEU A 149 13.22 5.65 8.48
CA LEU A 149 14.32 6.62 8.60
C LEU A 149 14.10 7.83 7.71
#